data_790887eda3d0b84716667d4e6745c71e
#
_entry.id   790887eda3d0b84716667d4e6745c71e
#
_cell.length_a   1.000
_cell.length_b   1.000
_cell.length_c   1.000
_cell.angle_alpha   90.00
_cell.angle_beta   90.00
_cell.angle_gamma   90.00
#
_symmetry.space_group_name_H-M   'P 1'
#
loop_
_entity.id
_entity.type
_entity.pdbx_description
1 polymer ?
#
loop_
_entity_poly.entity_id
_entity_poly.type
_entity_poly.pdbx_seq_one_letter_code
_entity_poly.pdbx_strand_id
1 'polypeptide(L)'
;RITVQIDPSQELFRITPGSQPRRPDDPRPTEAMQLPAGLVPEGAMDFAWYWEAVSPKRGVDASERFQDALIAVQRGATKVGTPRLQKLRAISELHGIDILTATIGTDVSPALVLAVIAIESAGRTDAVSHAGAEGLMQLMPATAARFGVANSKEPRENIRGGVAYLDWLLKRFDRDPVLTLAAYNSGEGSIDKYDGVPPFAETRGYVPKVLAAWSVARGLCLTPPELVTDGCVFVGPSVVSANQ
;
A
#
# COMPACT_ATOMS: atom_id res chain seq x y z
N ARG A 1 -37.07 -7.44 39.56
CA ARG A 1 -37.47 -7.90 38.20
C ARG A 1 -38.00 -6.68 37.46
N ILE A 2 -37.27 -6.21 36.47
CA ILE A 2 -37.71 -5.15 35.55
C ILE A 2 -38.24 -5.87 34.32
N THR A 3 -39.54 -5.77 34.12
CA THR A 3 -40.21 -6.31 32.94
C THR A 3 -40.27 -5.19 31.90
N VAL A 4 -39.52 -5.30 30.82
CA VAL A 4 -39.62 -4.39 29.67
C VAL A 4 -40.72 -4.93 28.78
N GLN A 5 -41.81 -4.19 28.67
CA GLN A 5 -42.91 -4.46 27.76
C GLN A 5 -42.57 -3.88 26.40
N ILE A 6 -42.37 -4.73 25.39
CA ILE A 6 -42.15 -4.34 24.01
C ILE A 6 -43.50 -4.14 23.37
N ASP A 7 -43.78 -2.95 22.88
CA ASP A 7 -45.02 -2.60 22.13
C ASP A 7 -44.88 -3.14 20.69
N PRO A 8 -45.77 -4.05 20.25
CA PRO A 8 -45.70 -4.63 18.91
C PRO A 8 -46.08 -3.69 17.77
N SER A 9 -46.54 -2.47 18.07
CA SER A 9 -46.97 -1.49 17.06
C SER A 9 -45.86 -0.54 16.58
N GLN A 10 -44.63 -0.60 17.17
CA GLN A 10 -43.50 0.11 16.64
C GLN A 10 -42.95 -0.64 15.42
N GLU A 11 -43.14 -0.07 14.26
CA GLU A 11 -42.58 -0.58 13.01
C GLU A 11 -41.06 -0.76 13.14
N LEU A 12 -40.68 -2.03 13.10
CA LEU A 12 -39.27 -2.42 12.96
C LEU A 12 -38.75 -1.86 11.64
N PHE A 13 -37.89 -0.83 11.70
CA PHE A 13 -37.11 -0.40 10.56
C PHE A 13 -36.38 -1.61 9.98
N ARG A 14 -36.84 -2.10 8.86
CA ARG A 14 -36.10 -3.10 8.05
C ARG A 14 -34.81 -2.47 7.64
N ILE A 15 -33.70 -2.85 8.27
CA ILE A 15 -32.35 -2.53 7.82
C ILE A 15 -32.16 -3.33 6.54
N THR A 16 -32.26 -2.64 5.41
CA THR A 16 -31.82 -3.18 4.12
C THR A 16 -30.31 -3.20 4.15
N PRO A 17 -29.62 -4.34 3.90
CA PRO A 17 -28.17 -4.35 3.82
C PRO A 17 -27.72 -3.42 2.68
N GLY A 18 -27.02 -2.34 3.01
CA GLY A 18 -26.45 -1.42 2.03
C GLY A 18 -26.76 0.08 2.20
N SER A 19 -27.63 0.49 3.13
CA SER A 19 -27.88 1.91 3.37
C SER A 19 -27.64 2.29 4.82
N GLN A 20 -26.42 2.73 5.12
CA GLN A 20 -26.16 3.51 6.32
C GLN A 20 -26.65 4.96 6.07
N PRO A 21 -27.37 5.59 7.02
CA PRO A 21 -27.71 7.00 6.89
C PRO A 21 -26.43 7.84 6.93
N ARG A 22 -26.19 8.64 5.88
CA ARG A 22 -25.12 9.59 5.79
C ARG A 22 -25.26 10.65 6.88
N ARG A 23 -24.17 10.94 7.58
CA ARG A 23 -24.09 12.12 8.45
C ARG A 23 -24.04 13.37 7.58
N PRO A 24 -24.63 14.51 8.02
CA PRO A 24 -24.68 15.77 7.26
C PRO A 24 -23.30 16.37 6.89
N ASP A 25 -22.23 15.94 7.56
CA ASP A 25 -20.88 16.49 7.43
C ASP A 25 -19.89 15.54 6.71
N ASP A 26 -20.35 14.47 6.06
CA ASP A 26 -19.47 13.63 5.22
C ASP A 26 -19.03 14.48 4.01
N PRO A 27 -17.69 14.72 3.84
CA PRO A 27 -17.21 15.43 2.66
C PRO A 27 -17.67 14.65 1.43
N ARG A 28 -18.37 15.34 0.53
CA ARG A 28 -18.75 14.75 -0.75
C ARG A 28 -17.48 14.19 -1.39
N PRO A 29 -17.50 12.97 -1.94
CA PRO A 29 -16.44 12.55 -2.83
C PRO A 29 -16.34 13.64 -3.89
N THR A 30 -15.19 14.28 -4.00
CA THR A 30 -14.91 15.20 -5.10
C THR A 30 -15.24 14.42 -6.35
N GLU A 31 -16.24 14.87 -7.13
CA GLU A 31 -16.55 14.27 -8.42
C GLU A 31 -15.23 14.17 -9.17
N ALA A 32 -14.77 12.93 -9.38
CA ALA A 32 -13.65 12.67 -10.25
C ALA A 32 -14.06 13.28 -11.59
N MET A 33 -13.45 14.40 -11.94
CA MET A 33 -13.64 15.11 -13.19
C MET A 33 -13.52 14.07 -14.30
N GLN A 34 -14.65 13.72 -14.92
CA GLN A 34 -14.70 12.82 -16.06
C GLN A 34 -13.91 13.52 -17.17
N LEU A 35 -12.65 13.12 -17.32
CA LEU A 35 -11.86 13.52 -18.48
C LEU A 35 -12.55 12.96 -19.73
N PRO A 36 -12.67 13.77 -20.81
CA PRO A 36 -13.20 13.30 -22.09
C PRO A 36 -12.42 12.07 -22.55
N ALA A 37 -13.12 11.08 -23.08
CA ALA A 37 -12.51 9.88 -23.64
C ALA A 37 -11.48 10.29 -24.71
N GLY A 38 -10.17 10.08 -24.39
CA GLY A 38 -9.08 10.39 -25.31
C GLY A 38 -7.91 11.20 -24.75
N LEU A 39 -8.06 11.84 -23.58
CA LEU A 39 -6.93 12.53 -22.93
C LEU A 39 -6.35 11.64 -21.82
N VAL A 40 -5.22 11.01 -22.11
CA VAL A 40 -4.40 10.31 -21.10
C VAL A 40 -3.71 11.41 -20.26
N PRO A 41 -3.82 11.44 -18.94
CA PRO A 41 -3.12 12.39 -18.08
C PRO A 41 -1.60 12.34 -18.33
N GLU A 42 -0.94 13.51 -18.36
CA GLU A 42 0.47 13.65 -18.75
C GLU A 42 1.43 12.71 -17.98
N GLY A 43 1.19 12.36 -16.74
CA GLY A 43 2.00 11.39 -15.98
C GLY A 43 1.66 9.90 -16.22
N ALA A 44 0.51 9.58 -16.86
CA ALA A 44 0.14 8.18 -17.14
C ALA A 44 0.90 7.61 -18.33
N MET A 45 1.42 8.46 -19.23
CA MET A 45 2.22 8.06 -20.38
C MET A 45 3.60 7.50 -19.96
N ASP A 46 4.17 7.95 -18.85
CA ASP A 46 5.49 7.54 -18.40
C ASP A 46 5.60 6.05 -18.07
N PHE A 47 4.49 5.39 -17.75
CA PHE A 47 4.41 3.97 -17.40
C PHE A 47 3.57 3.12 -18.34
N ALA A 48 3.20 3.62 -19.54
CA ALA A 48 2.43 2.86 -20.54
C ALA A 48 3.14 1.53 -20.89
N TRP A 49 4.45 1.56 -21.08
CA TRP A 49 5.28 0.40 -21.35
C TRP A 49 5.16 -0.72 -20.29
N TYR A 50 4.92 -0.35 -19.02
CA TYR A 50 4.72 -1.32 -17.93
C TYR A 50 3.34 -1.97 -18.04
N TRP A 51 2.30 -1.18 -18.29
CA TRP A 51 0.92 -1.65 -18.36
C TRP A 51 0.56 -2.31 -19.70
N GLU A 52 1.43 -2.24 -20.69
CA GLU A 52 1.38 -3.08 -21.90
C GLU A 52 1.81 -4.52 -21.59
N ALA A 53 2.76 -4.70 -20.67
CA ALA A 53 3.26 -6.01 -20.25
C ALA A 53 2.49 -6.62 -19.06
N VAL A 54 1.91 -5.77 -18.20
CA VAL A 54 1.25 -6.18 -16.96
C VAL A 54 -0.24 -5.86 -17.02
N SER A 55 -1.08 -6.88 -16.99
CA SER A 55 -2.54 -6.68 -17.04
C SER A 55 -3.04 -5.89 -15.83
N PRO A 56 -3.74 -4.77 -16.01
CA PRO A 56 -4.37 -4.04 -14.92
C PRO A 56 -5.70 -4.65 -14.45
N LYS A 57 -6.25 -5.62 -15.15
CA LYS A 57 -7.59 -6.17 -14.91
C LYS A 57 -7.61 -7.13 -13.71
N ARG A 58 -8.74 -7.19 -13.01
CA ARG A 58 -9.01 -8.25 -12.03
C ARG A 58 -9.17 -9.62 -12.74
N GLY A 59 -9.04 -10.72 -12.01
CA GLY A 59 -9.28 -12.08 -12.53
C GLY A 59 -8.12 -12.68 -13.34
N VAL A 60 -6.98 -12.00 -13.42
CA VAL A 60 -5.71 -12.58 -13.90
C VAL A 60 -5.05 -13.34 -12.75
N ASP A 61 -4.36 -14.43 -13.04
CA ASP A 61 -3.58 -15.17 -12.03
C ASP A 61 -2.55 -14.25 -11.35
N ALA A 62 -2.58 -14.20 -10.02
CA ALA A 62 -1.77 -13.29 -9.24
C ALA A 62 -0.27 -13.58 -9.34
N SER A 63 0.10 -14.86 -9.44
CA SER A 63 1.50 -15.28 -9.54
C SER A 63 2.07 -14.94 -10.91
N GLU A 64 1.33 -15.23 -11.97
CA GLU A 64 1.72 -14.90 -13.34
C GLU A 64 1.85 -13.38 -13.51
N ARG A 65 0.86 -12.59 -13.06
CA ARG A 65 0.93 -11.13 -13.09
C ARG A 65 2.12 -10.58 -12.31
N PHE A 66 2.43 -11.16 -11.16
CA PHE A 66 3.59 -10.72 -10.37
C PHE A 66 4.91 -10.98 -11.10
N GLN A 67 5.05 -12.14 -11.74
CA GLN A 67 6.22 -12.45 -12.56
C GLN A 67 6.37 -11.46 -13.73
N ASP A 68 5.29 -11.19 -14.45
CA ASP A 68 5.28 -10.20 -15.54
C ASP A 68 5.67 -8.81 -15.02
N ALA A 69 5.15 -8.42 -13.85
CA ALA A 69 5.46 -7.16 -13.20
C ALA A 69 6.95 -7.02 -12.87
N LEU A 70 7.59 -8.08 -12.33
CA LEU A 70 9.02 -8.08 -12.02
C LEU A 70 9.87 -8.03 -13.30
N ILE A 71 9.51 -8.79 -14.33
CA ILE A 71 10.18 -8.75 -15.64
C ILE A 71 10.08 -7.36 -16.25
N ALA A 72 8.88 -6.76 -16.22
CA ALA A 72 8.66 -5.42 -16.74
C ALA A 72 9.53 -4.39 -16.00
N VAL A 73 9.52 -4.40 -14.66
CA VAL A 73 10.36 -3.51 -13.84
C VAL A 73 11.83 -3.67 -14.15
N GLN A 74 12.32 -4.91 -14.27
CA GLN A 74 13.71 -5.19 -14.60
C GLN A 74 14.10 -4.62 -15.98
N ARG A 75 13.27 -4.83 -16.99
CA ARG A 75 13.48 -4.28 -18.35
C ARG A 75 13.41 -2.75 -18.40
N GLY A 76 12.55 -2.17 -17.57
CA GLY A 76 12.35 -0.72 -17.46
C GLY A 76 13.13 -0.04 -16.33
N ALA A 77 14.15 -0.67 -15.74
CA ALA A 77 14.85 -0.16 -14.55
C ALA A 77 15.37 1.28 -14.67
N THR A 78 15.81 1.68 -15.85
CA THR A 78 16.26 3.06 -16.11
C THR A 78 15.11 4.09 -16.16
N LYS A 79 13.88 3.65 -16.37
CA LYS A 79 12.68 4.49 -16.49
C LYS A 79 11.95 4.67 -15.16
N VAL A 80 12.08 3.71 -14.24
CA VAL A 80 11.29 3.68 -12.99
C VAL A 80 11.85 4.60 -11.89
N GLY A 81 13.14 4.93 -11.93
CA GLY A 81 13.75 5.76 -10.87
C GLY A 81 13.86 5.04 -9.52
N THR A 82 14.49 3.87 -9.52
CA THR A 82 14.66 3.01 -8.33
C THR A 82 15.41 3.71 -7.20
N PRO A 83 14.98 3.59 -5.93
CA PRO A 83 15.71 4.10 -4.80
C PRO A 83 17.11 3.46 -4.69
N ARG A 84 18.11 4.28 -4.31
CA ARG A 84 19.47 3.77 -4.10
C ARG A 84 19.48 2.81 -2.90
N LEU A 85 20.25 1.72 -3.00
CA LEU A 85 20.43 0.73 -1.92
C LEU A 85 20.80 1.37 -0.59
N GLN A 86 21.69 2.37 -0.59
CA GLN A 86 22.12 3.09 0.61
C GLN A 86 20.95 3.78 1.32
N LYS A 87 19.98 4.32 0.57
CA LYS A 87 18.78 4.94 1.17
C LYS A 87 17.88 3.91 1.84
N LEU A 88 17.65 2.79 1.18
CA LEU A 88 16.90 1.67 1.75
C LEU A 88 17.58 1.12 3.00
N ARG A 89 18.90 0.98 2.96
CA ARG A 89 19.70 0.55 4.11
C ARG A 89 19.56 1.51 5.29
N ALA A 90 19.68 2.81 5.08
CA ALA A 90 19.49 3.80 6.15
C ALA A 90 18.09 3.72 6.79
N ILE A 91 17.03 3.50 5.99
CA ILE A 91 15.67 3.30 6.51
C ILE A 91 15.60 2.01 7.32
N SER A 92 16.19 0.90 6.85
CA SER A 92 16.18 -0.38 7.57
C SER A 92 17.01 -0.34 8.86
N GLU A 93 18.07 0.43 8.92
CA GLU A 93 18.87 0.65 10.14
C GLU A 93 18.07 1.42 11.20
N LEU A 94 17.27 2.40 10.80
CA LEU A 94 16.45 3.21 11.72
C LEU A 94 15.15 2.50 12.16
N HIS A 95 14.47 1.82 11.24
CA HIS A 95 13.11 1.33 11.45
C HIS A 95 12.98 -0.19 11.29
N GLY A 96 14.08 -0.91 11.06
CA GLY A 96 14.06 -2.35 10.76
C GLY A 96 13.41 -3.19 11.86
N ILE A 97 13.64 -2.86 13.13
CA ILE A 97 13.04 -3.57 14.27
C ILE A 97 11.52 -3.36 14.30
N ASP A 98 11.06 -2.14 14.08
CA ASP A 98 9.62 -1.83 14.06
C ASP A 98 8.93 -2.51 12.87
N ILE A 99 9.59 -2.52 11.70
CA ILE A 99 9.11 -3.24 10.50
C ILE A 99 9.02 -4.74 10.78
N LEU A 100 10.08 -5.37 11.30
CA LEU A 100 10.09 -6.79 11.63
C LEU A 100 9.00 -7.13 12.64
N THR A 101 8.87 -6.33 13.70
CA THR A 101 7.85 -6.55 14.74
C THR A 101 6.45 -6.45 14.18
N ALA A 102 6.19 -5.47 13.33
CA ALA A 102 4.87 -5.24 12.76
C ALA A 102 4.44 -6.32 11.77
N THR A 103 5.39 -6.99 11.11
CA THR A 103 5.11 -8.02 10.10
C THR A 103 4.92 -9.42 10.68
N ILE A 104 5.23 -9.65 11.98
CA ILE A 104 5.01 -10.95 12.62
C ILE A 104 3.54 -11.35 12.55
N GLY A 105 3.27 -12.54 12.00
CA GLY A 105 1.91 -13.10 11.89
C GLY A 105 1.05 -12.48 10.79
N THR A 106 1.65 -11.70 9.88
CA THR A 106 0.98 -11.14 8.69
C THR A 106 1.49 -11.79 7.40
N ASP A 107 0.78 -11.56 6.29
CA ASP A 107 1.20 -11.94 4.93
C ASP A 107 2.10 -10.85 4.28
N VAL A 108 2.70 -9.96 5.05
CA VAL A 108 3.48 -8.83 4.52
C VAL A 108 4.98 -9.06 4.74
N SER A 109 5.76 -9.10 3.66
CA SER A 109 7.22 -9.14 3.75
C SER A 109 7.79 -7.84 4.35
N PRO A 110 8.72 -7.90 5.30
CA PRO A 110 9.49 -6.73 5.75
C PRO A 110 10.14 -5.94 4.60
N ALA A 111 10.58 -6.64 3.56
CA ALA A 111 11.14 -5.99 2.37
C ALA A 111 10.09 -5.15 1.60
N LEU A 112 8.81 -5.60 1.59
CA LEU A 112 7.72 -4.82 0.99
C LEU A 112 7.45 -3.56 1.80
N VAL A 113 7.40 -3.66 3.13
CA VAL A 113 7.21 -2.50 4.00
C VAL A 113 8.32 -1.46 3.78
N LEU A 114 9.57 -1.91 3.72
CA LEU A 114 10.71 -1.04 3.45
C LEU A 114 10.58 -0.32 2.08
N ALA A 115 10.13 -1.05 1.06
CA ALA A 115 9.90 -0.47 -0.28
C ALA A 115 8.79 0.59 -0.24
N VAL A 116 7.67 0.31 0.42
CA VAL A 116 6.55 1.26 0.59
C VAL A 116 7.04 2.52 1.32
N ILE A 117 7.72 2.40 2.46
CA ILE A 117 8.28 3.55 3.19
C ILE A 117 9.20 4.40 2.30
N ALA A 118 10.04 3.74 1.50
CA ALA A 118 10.98 4.45 0.63
C ALA A 118 10.27 5.28 -0.45
N ILE A 119 9.15 4.81 -0.97
CA ILE A 119 8.36 5.50 -2.00
C ILE A 119 7.43 6.55 -1.40
N GLU A 120 6.77 6.24 -0.27
CA GLU A 120 5.78 7.11 0.35
C GLU A 120 6.41 8.36 0.98
N SER A 121 7.39 8.18 1.85
CA SER A 121 7.97 9.27 2.64
C SER A 121 9.46 9.47 2.41
N ALA A 122 10.10 8.55 1.70
CA ALA A 122 11.56 8.48 1.65
C ALA A 122 12.21 8.28 3.04
N GLY A 123 11.49 7.70 4.00
CA GLY A 123 11.92 7.48 5.38
C GLY A 123 11.71 8.69 6.31
N ARG A 124 10.94 9.70 5.90
CA ARG A 124 10.63 10.87 6.75
C ARG A 124 9.41 10.59 7.62
N THR A 125 9.61 10.67 8.92
CA THR A 125 8.57 10.41 9.94
C THR A 125 7.52 11.52 10.03
N ASP A 126 7.88 12.74 9.68
CA ASP A 126 7.07 13.94 9.72
C ASP A 126 6.43 14.30 8.37
N ALA A 127 6.55 13.41 7.37
CA ALA A 127 6.00 13.66 6.04
C ALA A 127 4.49 13.85 6.08
N VAL A 128 4.01 14.90 5.42
CA VAL A 128 2.58 15.17 5.20
C VAL A 128 2.37 15.48 3.73
N SER A 129 1.45 14.76 3.08
CA SER A 129 1.10 15.00 1.68
C SER A 129 0.09 16.15 1.55
N HIS A 130 -0.07 16.68 0.34
CA HIS A 130 -1.12 17.68 0.05
C HIS A 130 -2.53 17.14 0.31
N ALA A 131 -2.74 15.83 0.19
CA ALA A 131 -4.03 15.17 0.49
C ALA A 131 -4.22 14.88 1.98
N GLY A 132 -3.22 15.15 2.83
CA GLY A 132 -3.28 14.91 4.27
C GLY A 132 -2.86 13.50 4.70
N ALA A 133 -2.20 12.73 3.86
CA ALA A 133 -1.57 11.47 4.27
C ALA A 133 -0.32 11.77 5.12
N GLU A 134 -0.07 10.99 6.18
CA GLU A 134 0.94 11.30 7.18
C GLU A 134 1.89 10.13 7.49
N GLY A 135 3.12 10.50 7.81
CA GLY A 135 4.15 9.61 8.39
C GLY A 135 4.86 8.73 7.38
N LEU A 136 5.60 7.73 7.88
CA LEU A 136 6.47 6.86 7.08
C LEU A 136 5.76 6.15 5.93
N MET A 137 4.58 5.62 6.18
CA MET A 137 3.78 4.86 5.22
C MET A 137 2.60 5.67 4.66
N GLN A 138 2.57 7.00 4.87
CA GLN A 138 1.60 7.94 4.34
C GLN A 138 0.14 7.49 4.52
N LEU A 139 -0.25 7.28 5.77
CA LEU A 139 -1.62 6.88 6.07
C LEU A 139 -2.56 8.08 6.02
N MET A 140 -3.66 7.95 5.28
CA MET A 140 -4.77 8.89 5.36
C MET A 140 -5.42 8.82 6.75
N PRO A 141 -5.91 9.93 7.33
CA PRO A 141 -6.48 9.94 8.69
C PRO A 141 -7.57 8.89 8.92
N ALA A 142 -8.43 8.67 7.94
CA ALA A 142 -9.48 7.65 8.02
C ALA A 142 -8.90 6.22 8.07
N THR A 143 -7.85 5.96 7.28
CA THR A 143 -7.13 4.68 7.27
C THR A 143 -6.38 4.47 8.59
N ALA A 144 -5.69 5.50 9.08
CA ALA A 144 -5.00 5.50 10.37
C ALA A 144 -5.96 5.14 11.52
N ALA A 145 -7.11 5.81 11.58
CA ALA A 145 -8.14 5.52 12.59
C ALA A 145 -8.68 4.09 12.47
N ARG A 146 -8.94 3.60 11.25
CA ARG A 146 -9.43 2.24 10.98
C ARG A 146 -8.48 1.17 11.49
N PHE A 147 -7.17 1.39 11.40
CA PHE A 147 -6.14 0.45 11.84
C PHE A 147 -5.51 0.80 13.20
N GLY A 148 -6.20 1.64 14.00
CA GLY A 148 -5.86 1.91 15.39
C GLY A 148 -4.56 2.70 15.56
N VAL A 149 -4.23 3.60 14.63
CA VAL A 149 -3.11 4.54 14.72
C VAL A 149 -3.60 5.82 15.38
N ALA A 150 -3.07 6.14 16.56
CA ALA A 150 -3.42 7.36 17.29
C ALA A 150 -2.56 8.55 16.86
N ASN A 151 -1.29 8.30 16.55
CA ASN A 151 -0.34 9.31 16.08
C ASN A 151 0.40 8.80 14.82
N SER A 152 -0.02 9.30 13.65
CA SER A 152 0.59 8.92 12.37
C SER A 152 2.04 9.39 12.19
N LYS A 153 2.54 10.30 13.02
CA LYS A 153 3.94 10.76 13.00
C LYS A 153 4.85 9.96 13.93
N GLU A 154 4.27 9.10 14.77
CA GLU A 154 5.03 8.16 15.58
C GLU A 154 5.38 6.93 14.71
N PRO A 155 6.68 6.65 14.48
CA PRO A 155 7.14 5.66 13.52
C PRO A 155 6.54 4.27 13.72
N ARG A 156 6.57 3.79 14.95
CA ARG A 156 6.10 2.45 15.31
C ARG A 156 4.59 2.28 15.09
N GLU A 157 3.79 3.29 15.45
CA GLU A 157 2.35 3.27 15.22
C GLU A 157 2.01 3.33 13.73
N ASN A 158 2.69 4.20 12.98
CA ASN A 158 2.49 4.37 11.55
C ASN A 158 2.84 3.08 10.79
N ILE A 159 4.00 2.47 11.09
CA ILE A 159 4.42 1.19 10.48
C ILE A 159 3.40 0.09 10.82
N ARG A 160 3.00 -0.04 12.10
CA ARG A 160 2.01 -1.03 12.51
C ARG A 160 0.69 -0.89 11.76
N GLY A 161 0.17 0.33 11.64
CA GLY A 161 -1.08 0.60 10.92
C GLY A 161 -0.96 0.36 9.42
N GLY A 162 0.16 0.79 8.81
CA GLY A 162 0.43 0.58 7.39
C GLY A 162 0.60 -0.90 7.03
N VAL A 163 1.28 -1.67 7.88
CA VAL A 163 1.40 -3.14 7.71
C VAL A 163 0.03 -3.81 7.86
N ALA A 164 -0.78 -3.43 8.86
CA ALA A 164 -2.11 -3.98 9.02
C ALA A 164 -3.02 -3.68 7.81
N TYR A 165 -2.90 -2.50 7.21
CA TYR A 165 -3.62 -2.16 5.98
C TYR A 165 -3.11 -2.96 4.78
N LEU A 166 -1.80 -3.12 4.59
CA LEU A 166 -1.24 -3.96 3.53
C LEU A 166 -1.67 -5.42 3.66
N ASP A 167 -1.63 -5.98 4.88
CA ASP A 167 -2.06 -7.35 5.17
C ASP A 167 -3.55 -7.56 4.84
N TRP A 168 -4.39 -6.61 5.24
CA TRP A 168 -5.80 -6.63 4.91
C TRP A 168 -6.03 -6.57 3.38
N LEU A 169 -5.28 -5.73 2.66
CA LEU A 169 -5.37 -5.63 1.19
C LEU A 169 -4.89 -6.90 0.49
N LEU A 170 -3.78 -7.50 0.94
CA LEU A 170 -3.30 -8.79 0.42
C LEU A 170 -4.36 -9.87 0.54
N LYS A 171 -4.99 -9.98 1.72
CA LYS A 171 -6.09 -10.94 1.95
C LYS A 171 -7.31 -10.64 1.08
N ARG A 172 -7.65 -9.35 0.86
CA ARG A 172 -8.78 -8.93 0.02
C ARG A 172 -8.58 -9.22 -1.46
N PHE A 173 -7.36 -9.14 -1.95
CA PHE A 173 -7.02 -9.30 -3.37
C PHE A 173 -6.26 -10.61 -3.65
N ASP A 174 -6.52 -11.67 -2.89
CA ASP A 174 -5.99 -13.01 -3.11
C ASP A 174 -4.45 -13.05 -3.24
N ARG A 175 -3.77 -12.22 -2.43
CA ARG A 175 -2.32 -12.03 -2.42
C ARG A 175 -1.74 -11.50 -3.74
N ASP A 176 -2.55 -10.82 -4.54
CA ASP A 176 -2.09 -10.14 -5.75
C ASP A 176 -1.35 -8.84 -5.41
N PRO A 177 -0.02 -8.75 -5.61
CA PRO A 177 0.75 -7.59 -5.22
C PRO A 177 0.42 -6.35 -6.04
N VAL A 178 0.05 -6.52 -7.30
CA VAL A 178 -0.27 -5.41 -8.21
C VAL A 178 -1.57 -4.74 -7.79
N LEU A 179 -2.62 -5.52 -7.53
CA LEU A 179 -3.90 -5.00 -7.03
C LEU A 179 -3.77 -4.44 -5.62
N THR A 180 -3.00 -5.11 -4.75
CA THR A 180 -2.72 -4.65 -3.38
C THR A 180 -2.07 -3.28 -3.36
N LEU A 181 -1.00 -3.09 -4.13
CA LEU A 181 -0.29 -1.81 -4.20
C LEU A 181 -1.13 -0.72 -4.86
N ALA A 182 -1.89 -1.05 -5.90
CA ALA A 182 -2.82 -0.12 -6.50
C ALA A 182 -3.90 0.34 -5.50
N ALA A 183 -4.45 -0.59 -4.72
CA ALA A 183 -5.44 -0.30 -3.68
C ALA A 183 -4.85 0.50 -2.51
N TYR A 184 -3.60 0.24 -2.14
CA TYR A 184 -2.91 1.00 -1.10
C TYR A 184 -2.84 2.49 -1.45
N ASN A 185 -2.50 2.80 -2.71
CA ASN A 185 -2.40 4.18 -3.18
C ASN A 185 -3.76 4.83 -3.48
N SER A 186 -4.69 4.12 -4.13
CA SER A 186 -5.95 4.71 -4.62
C SER A 186 -7.19 4.36 -3.80
N GLY A 187 -7.03 3.57 -2.73
CA GLY A 187 -8.12 2.99 -1.97
C GLY A 187 -8.72 1.75 -2.64
N GLU A 188 -9.15 0.78 -1.83
CA GLU A 188 -9.74 -0.48 -2.30
C GLU A 188 -11.01 -0.31 -3.14
N GLY A 189 -11.79 0.73 -2.85
CA GLY A 189 -13.00 1.05 -3.60
C GLY A 189 -12.72 1.44 -5.06
N SER A 190 -11.53 1.96 -5.36
CA SER A 190 -11.11 2.24 -6.73
C SER A 190 -10.92 0.96 -7.54
N ILE A 191 -10.32 -0.07 -6.92
CA ILE A 191 -10.15 -1.38 -7.56
C ILE A 191 -11.51 -2.02 -7.87
N ASP A 192 -12.46 -1.91 -6.96
CA ASP A 192 -13.82 -2.44 -7.16
C ASP A 192 -14.54 -1.67 -8.28
N LYS A 193 -14.41 -0.34 -8.31
CA LYS A 193 -15.06 0.53 -9.30
C LYS A 193 -14.54 0.28 -10.74
N TYR A 194 -13.22 0.06 -10.89
CA TYR A 194 -12.59 -0.08 -12.21
C TYR A 194 -12.33 -1.54 -12.60
N ASP A 195 -12.78 -2.49 -11.79
CA ASP A 195 -12.53 -3.92 -11.97
C ASP A 195 -11.04 -4.22 -12.23
N GLY A 196 -10.19 -3.60 -11.41
CA GLY A 196 -8.73 -3.68 -11.51
C GLY A 196 -8.03 -2.37 -11.18
N VAL A 197 -6.81 -2.20 -11.66
CA VAL A 197 -6.01 -1.00 -11.40
C VAL A 197 -6.61 0.20 -12.13
N PRO A 198 -7.02 1.28 -11.39
CA PRO A 198 -7.65 2.42 -12.00
C PRO A 198 -6.70 3.17 -12.96
N PRO A 199 -7.25 3.94 -13.94
CA PRO A 199 -6.45 4.69 -14.91
C PRO A 199 -5.90 6.02 -14.32
N PHE A 200 -5.60 6.06 -13.01
CA PHE A 200 -5.02 7.22 -12.38
C PHE A 200 -3.51 7.24 -12.62
N ALA A 201 -2.98 8.36 -13.11
CA ALA A 201 -1.55 8.51 -13.41
C ALA A 201 -0.66 8.20 -12.20
N GLU A 202 -1.05 8.69 -11.02
CA GLU A 202 -0.35 8.45 -9.77
C GLU A 202 -0.31 6.95 -9.44
N THR A 203 -1.45 6.27 -9.42
CA THR A 203 -1.53 4.83 -9.11
C THR A 203 -0.80 3.98 -10.14
N ARG A 204 -0.93 4.34 -11.42
CA ARG A 204 -0.22 3.67 -12.53
C ARG A 204 1.30 3.83 -12.43
N GLY A 205 1.78 4.93 -11.86
CA GLY A 205 3.20 5.13 -11.58
C GLY A 205 3.65 4.52 -10.25
N TYR A 206 2.77 4.47 -9.26
CA TYR A 206 3.07 3.96 -7.91
C TYR A 206 3.47 2.48 -7.92
N VAL A 207 2.65 1.62 -8.53
CA VAL A 207 2.85 0.17 -8.54
C VAL A 207 4.24 -0.22 -9.07
N PRO A 208 4.68 0.18 -10.28
CA PRO A 208 6.02 -0.15 -10.76
C PRO A 208 7.15 0.45 -9.90
N LYS A 209 6.95 1.64 -9.32
CA LYS A 209 7.96 2.25 -8.41
C LYS A 209 8.15 1.44 -7.13
N VAL A 210 7.06 0.98 -6.50
CA VAL A 210 7.16 0.16 -5.28
C VAL A 210 7.77 -1.20 -5.59
N LEU A 211 7.40 -1.86 -6.69
CA LEU A 211 7.99 -3.14 -7.09
C LEU A 211 9.47 -3.01 -7.47
N ALA A 212 9.88 -1.90 -8.08
CA ALA A 212 11.28 -1.60 -8.32
C ALA A 212 12.05 -1.39 -7.01
N ALA A 213 11.47 -0.66 -6.05
CA ALA A 213 12.05 -0.48 -4.72
C ALA A 213 12.15 -1.81 -3.96
N TRP A 214 11.11 -2.66 -4.04
CA TRP A 214 11.11 -4.00 -3.44
C TRP A 214 12.21 -4.89 -4.03
N SER A 215 12.42 -4.86 -5.34
CA SER A 215 13.49 -5.63 -6.00
C SER A 215 14.88 -5.29 -5.48
N VAL A 216 15.10 -4.05 -5.00
CA VAL A 216 16.35 -3.64 -4.34
C VAL A 216 16.30 -3.97 -2.85
N ALA A 217 15.17 -3.71 -2.17
CA ALA A 217 15.01 -3.91 -0.73
C ALA A 217 15.23 -5.37 -0.31
N ARG A 218 14.78 -6.34 -1.13
CA ARG A 218 14.97 -7.78 -0.88
C ARG A 218 16.45 -8.16 -0.78
N GLY A 219 17.34 -7.42 -1.41
CA GLY A 219 18.79 -7.62 -1.32
C GLY A 219 19.38 -7.23 0.04
N LEU A 220 18.62 -6.57 0.92
CA LEU A 220 19.01 -6.29 2.31
C LEU A 220 18.59 -7.40 3.29
N CYS A 221 17.90 -8.44 2.82
CA CYS A 221 17.51 -9.59 3.63
C CYS A 221 18.62 -10.63 3.68
N LEU A 222 18.80 -11.31 4.81
CA LEU A 222 19.72 -12.46 4.94
C LEU A 222 19.41 -13.55 3.90
N THR A 223 18.13 -13.80 3.69
CA THR A 223 17.61 -14.63 2.58
C THR A 223 16.69 -13.73 1.78
N PRO A 224 17.02 -13.37 0.53
CA PRO A 224 16.16 -12.53 -0.29
C PRO A 224 14.80 -13.20 -0.54
N PRO A 225 13.67 -12.55 -0.19
CA PRO A 225 12.35 -13.09 -0.46
C PRO A 225 12.07 -13.22 -1.96
N GLU A 226 11.34 -14.24 -2.37
CA GLU A 226 10.89 -14.43 -3.76
C GLU A 226 9.52 -13.76 -3.99
N LEU A 227 8.66 -13.79 -2.96
CA LEU A 227 7.34 -13.18 -2.97
C LEU A 227 7.27 -11.99 -2.01
N VAL A 228 6.32 -11.09 -2.24
CA VAL A 228 6.05 -9.96 -1.33
C VAL A 228 5.46 -10.40 0.01
N THR A 229 5.17 -11.67 0.15
CA THR A 229 4.64 -12.34 1.35
C THR A 229 5.70 -13.14 2.10
N ASP A 230 6.90 -13.32 1.55
CA ASP A 230 7.94 -14.11 2.19
C ASP A 230 8.61 -13.35 3.32
N GLY A 231 9.07 -14.09 4.33
CA GLY A 231 9.83 -13.55 5.44
C GLY A 231 11.14 -12.89 4.99
N CYS A 232 11.55 -11.88 5.73
CA CYS A 232 12.83 -11.19 5.53
C CYS A 232 13.38 -10.76 6.88
N VAL A 233 14.60 -11.12 7.18
CA VAL A 233 15.38 -10.55 8.29
C VAL A 233 16.46 -9.68 7.68
N PHE A 234 16.46 -8.38 8.00
CA PHE A 234 17.45 -7.47 7.45
C PHE A 234 18.86 -7.79 7.93
N VAL A 235 19.84 -7.67 7.04
CA VAL A 235 21.27 -7.72 7.39
C VAL A 235 21.55 -6.55 8.32
N GLY A 236 22.02 -6.87 9.53
CA GLY A 236 22.42 -5.85 10.51
C GLY A 236 23.53 -4.95 9.98
N PRO A 237 23.82 -3.81 10.66
CA PRO A 237 24.96 -2.98 10.33
C PRO A 237 26.21 -3.86 10.37
N SER A 238 27.01 -3.82 9.29
CA SER A 238 28.31 -4.50 9.27
C SER A 238 29.15 -3.89 10.38
N VAL A 239 29.39 -4.66 11.45
CA VAL A 239 30.39 -4.31 12.44
C VAL A 239 31.71 -4.41 11.69
N VAL A 240 32.19 -3.28 11.13
CA VAL A 240 33.54 -3.19 10.67
C VAL A 240 34.39 -3.32 11.94
N SER A 241 34.94 -4.52 12.16
CA SER A 241 35.92 -4.74 13.18
C SER A 241 37.06 -3.76 12.91
N ALA A 242 37.10 -2.68 13.69
CA ALA A 242 38.29 -1.82 13.78
C ALA A 242 39.36 -2.65 14.50
N ASN A 243 40.00 -3.56 13.76
CA ASN A 243 41.28 -4.11 14.13
C ASN A 243 42.35 -3.21 13.48
N GLN A 244 42.81 -2.28 14.26
CA GLN A 244 44.17 -1.72 14.09
C GLN A 244 44.95 -1.97 15.37
#